data_2e7e14895a17b201df6cc6d2b6d904ef
#
_entry.id   2e7e14895a17b201df6cc6d2b6d904ef
#
_cell.length_a   1.000
_cell.length_b   1.000
_cell.length_c   1.000
_cell.angle_alpha   90.00
_cell.angle_beta   90.00
_cell.angle_gamma   90.00
#
_symmetry.space_group_name_H-M   'P 1'
#
loop_
_entity.id
_entity.type
_entity.pdbx_description
1 polymer ?
#
loop_
_entity_poly.entity_id
_entity_poly.type
_entity_poly.pdbx_seq_one_letter_code
_entity_poly.pdbx_strand_id
1 'polypeptide(L)'
;MRITILQGAFLPVPAIRGGAIEKAWQVLGEAFVKAGHEVTHISRLCDGLPEQESIEGVRHLRIPGADATKYSYLLKLREISYVLRARRILPEADILVTHAFWAPLFFPAEKFGKIYVHVGRYPKGQLRLYKKASCLQTPSEFVSAAASKELKDGGERVRTIPYPLPFSLPESGFPRLEDRPKRVLYAGRIHPEKGVLNLVGAWKKLPESLRNEWGLRIIGPWRQDQGGGGSSFFEQLKKEVDSSIEFLEPIFSEKELMEEYKKARIFVYPSIASKGETFGLAVLEAMSCGCVPLVSSLPCFDDFIRPGENGYRFDERSNFPEDTLKQCLQSLLSDSSDSGVGQNAFETAKDYRVDGVAARFIADFEALLGRKNSSCPPKNILGSVG
;
A
#
# COMPACT_ATOMS: atom_id res chain seq x y z
N MET A 1 -20.37 16.55 1.76
CA MET A 1 -19.15 17.39 1.88
C MET A 1 -18.51 17.50 0.51
N ARG A 2 -17.81 18.62 0.29
CA ARG A 2 -16.92 18.77 -0.86
C ARG A 2 -15.50 18.33 -0.43
N ILE A 3 -14.99 17.27 -1.03
CA ILE A 3 -13.70 16.67 -0.70
C ILE A 3 -12.77 16.85 -1.91
N THR A 4 -11.64 17.50 -1.72
CA THR A 4 -10.61 17.58 -2.74
C THR A 4 -9.42 16.72 -2.33
N ILE A 5 -8.97 15.83 -3.23
CA ILE A 5 -7.82 14.95 -3.03
C ILE A 5 -6.70 15.46 -3.96
N LEU A 6 -5.62 15.97 -3.40
CA LEU A 6 -4.43 16.39 -4.13
C LEU A 6 -3.32 15.35 -3.99
N GLN A 7 -3.10 14.59 -5.06
CA GLN A 7 -2.00 13.63 -5.14
C GLN A 7 -0.62 14.28 -5.24
N GLY A 8 0.42 13.47 -5.06
CA GLY A 8 1.80 13.90 -5.34
C GLY A 8 2.06 14.15 -6.82
N ALA A 9 3.18 14.81 -7.10
CA ALA A 9 3.56 15.30 -8.44
C ALA A 9 4.05 14.20 -9.41
N PHE A 10 4.19 12.92 -8.97
CA PHE A 10 5.02 11.94 -9.67
C PHE A 10 4.24 10.80 -10.34
N LEU A 11 3.08 10.45 -9.83
CA LEU A 11 2.24 9.37 -10.36
C LEU A 11 0.83 9.85 -10.70
N PRO A 12 0.21 9.30 -11.76
CA PRO A 12 -1.15 9.65 -12.16
C PRO A 12 -2.21 8.89 -11.37
N VAL A 13 -3.44 9.37 -11.43
CA VAL A 13 -4.65 8.62 -11.06
C VAL A 13 -5.60 8.65 -12.28
N PRO A 14 -6.07 7.48 -12.76
CA PRO A 14 -5.86 6.11 -12.28
C PRO A 14 -4.40 5.67 -12.23
N ALA A 15 -4.12 4.67 -11.39
CA ALA A 15 -2.76 4.19 -11.09
C ALA A 15 -2.13 3.35 -12.23
N ILE A 16 -2.19 3.83 -13.49
CA ILE A 16 -1.71 3.13 -14.68
C ILE A 16 -0.19 2.86 -14.68
N ARG A 17 0.54 3.51 -13.78
CA ARG A 17 1.97 3.30 -13.53
C ARG A 17 2.25 2.64 -12.18
N GLY A 18 1.21 2.04 -11.56
CA GLY A 18 1.28 1.51 -10.19
C GLY A 18 1.25 2.62 -9.14
N GLY A 19 1.52 2.24 -7.89
CA GLY A 19 1.50 3.13 -6.73
C GLY A 19 0.38 2.75 -5.77
N ALA A 20 0.76 2.29 -4.56
CA ALA A 20 -0.21 1.87 -3.53
C ALA A 20 -1.08 3.04 -3.05
N ILE A 21 -0.49 4.24 -2.93
CA ILE A 21 -1.20 5.45 -2.51
C ILE A 21 -2.23 5.85 -3.57
N GLU A 22 -1.83 5.87 -4.84
CA GLU A 22 -2.67 6.24 -5.96
C GLU A 22 -3.87 5.29 -6.10
N LYS A 23 -3.62 3.98 -6.01
CA LYS A 23 -4.69 2.96 -6.00
C LYS A 23 -5.66 3.16 -4.84
N ALA A 24 -5.15 3.26 -3.62
CA ALA A 24 -5.96 3.39 -2.42
C ALA A 24 -6.85 4.67 -2.46
N TRP A 25 -6.28 5.79 -2.85
CA TRP A 25 -7.04 7.05 -2.88
C TRP A 25 -7.95 7.19 -4.11
N GLN A 26 -7.72 6.44 -5.17
CA GLN A 26 -8.68 6.30 -6.26
C GLN A 26 -9.97 5.66 -5.74
N VAL A 27 -9.88 4.45 -5.19
CA VAL A 27 -11.07 3.72 -4.71
C VAL A 27 -11.74 4.41 -3.51
N LEU A 28 -10.98 5.11 -2.66
CA LEU A 28 -11.55 5.96 -1.60
C LEU A 28 -12.35 7.11 -2.18
N GLY A 29 -11.85 7.79 -3.22
CA GLY A 29 -12.59 8.87 -3.90
C GLY A 29 -13.93 8.39 -4.46
N GLU A 30 -13.94 7.22 -5.11
CA GLU A 30 -15.13 6.57 -5.62
C GLU A 30 -16.11 6.18 -4.49
N ALA A 31 -15.58 5.67 -3.36
CA ALA A 31 -16.39 5.32 -2.20
C ALA A 31 -17.00 6.56 -1.53
N PHE A 32 -16.29 7.68 -1.48
CA PHE A 32 -16.82 8.93 -0.97
C PHE A 32 -17.98 9.47 -1.85
N VAL A 33 -17.88 9.32 -3.18
CA VAL A 33 -18.98 9.66 -4.08
C VAL A 33 -20.20 8.77 -3.83
N LYS A 34 -19.99 7.46 -3.70
CA LYS A 34 -21.08 6.50 -3.37
C LYS A 34 -21.74 6.81 -2.02
N ALA A 35 -20.99 7.39 -1.08
CA ALA A 35 -21.50 7.89 0.20
C ALA A 35 -22.19 9.27 0.12
N GLY A 36 -22.38 9.84 -1.09
CA GLY A 36 -23.09 11.10 -1.31
C GLY A 36 -22.24 12.35 -1.16
N HIS A 37 -20.91 12.24 -1.30
CA HIS A 37 -20.01 13.39 -1.25
C HIS A 37 -19.59 13.84 -2.66
N GLU A 38 -19.30 15.12 -2.81
CA GLU A 38 -18.71 15.68 -4.03
C GLU A 38 -17.19 15.56 -3.95
N VAL A 39 -16.58 14.87 -4.91
CA VAL A 39 -15.13 14.57 -4.89
C VAL A 39 -14.44 15.11 -6.13
N THR A 40 -13.38 15.89 -5.91
CA THR A 40 -12.43 16.31 -6.95
C THR A 40 -11.06 15.68 -6.66
N HIS A 41 -10.50 14.98 -7.64
CA HIS A 41 -9.19 14.36 -7.54
C HIS A 41 -8.19 15.06 -8.47
N ILE A 42 -7.16 15.68 -7.90
CA ILE A 42 -6.11 16.37 -8.66
C ILE A 42 -4.87 15.49 -8.68
N SER A 43 -4.37 15.15 -9.86
CA SER A 43 -3.21 14.30 -10.04
C SER A 43 -2.31 14.75 -11.20
N ARG A 44 -1.23 14.03 -11.40
CA ARG A 44 -0.31 14.25 -12.51
C ARG A 44 -0.96 13.89 -13.85
N LEU A 45 -0.82 14.77 -14.85
CA LEU A 45 -1.12 14.48 -16.24
C LEU A 45 -0.06 13.51 -16.80
N CYS A 46 -0.53 12.47 -17.47
CA CYS A 46 0.29 11.49 -18.17
C CYS A 46 -0.29 11.16 -19.53
N ASP A 47 0.54 10.67 -20.43
CA ASP A 47 0.11 10.20 -21.74
C ASP A 47 -0.99 9.14 -21.62
N GLY A 48 -1.99 9.23 -22.46
CA GLY A 48 -3.16 8.35 -22.46
C GLY A 48 -4.28 8.74 -21.48
N LEU A 49 -4.10 9.81 -20.68
CA LEU A 49 -5.13 10.32 -19.78
C LEU A 49 -5.52 11.75 -20.17
N PRO A 50 -6.83 12.09 -20.25
CA PRO A 50 -7.27 13.46 -20.52
C PRO A 50 -7.02 14.38 -19.33
N GLU A 51 -6.91 15.69 -19.58
CA GLU A 51 -6.73 16.69 -18.53
C GLU A 51 -7.90 16.74 -17.55
N GLN A 52 -9.11 16.46 -18.03
CA GLN A 52 -10.34 16.43 -17.22
C GLN A 52 -11.23 15.27 -17.66
N GLU A 53 -11.76 14.55 -16.70
CA GLU A 53 -12.79 13.54 -16.92
C GLU A 53 -13.56 13.27 -15.62
N SER A 54 -14.67 12.52 -15.72
CA SER A 54 -15.37 11.98 -14.56
C SER A 54 -15.33 10.46 -14.62
N ILE A 55 -14.81 9.83 -13.56
CA ILE A 55 -14.75 8.38 -13.41
C ILE A 55 -15.50 8.01 -12.14
N GLU A 56 -16.50 7.15 -12.21
CA GLU A 56 -17.33 6.72 -11.06
C GLU A 56 -17.86 7.91 -10.23
N GLY A 57 -18.16 9.03 -10.89
CA GLY A 57 -18.65 10.27 -10.25
C GLY A 57 -17.55 11.15 -9.63
N VAL A 58 -16.31 10.71 -9.59
CA VAL A 58 -15.16 11.51 -9.17
C VAL A 58 -14.73 12.42 -10.32
N ARG A 59 -14.63 13.72 -10.06
CA ARG A 59 -14.07 14.68 -11.01
C ARG A 59 -12.56 14.65 -10.97
N HIS A 60 -11.92 14.12 -12.01
CA HIS A 60 -10.47 14.12 -12.17
C HIS A 60 -9.99 15.37 -12.90
N LEU A 61 -9.03 16.07 -12.30
CA LEU A 61 -8.28 17.18 -12.90
C LEU A 61 -6.81 16.80 -12.93
N ARG A 62 -6.19 16.80 -14.11
CA ARG A 62 -4.78 16.43 -14.25
C ARG A 62 -3.96 17.61 -14.72
N ILE A 63 -2.82 17.82 -14.08
CA ILE A 63 -1.91 18.92 -14.37
C ILE A 63 -0.49 18.40 -14.59
N PRO A 64 0.35 19.14 -15.34
CA PRO A 64 1.72 18.75 -15.56
C PRO A 64 2.47 18.51 -14.25
N GLY A 65 2.96 17.28 -14.07
CA GLY A 65 3.78 16.85 -12.95
C GLY A 65 5.25 16.74 -13.33
N ALA A 66 5.97 15.81 -12.73
CA ALA A 66 7.37 15.54 -13.03
C ALA A 66 7.70 14.06 -12.88
N ASP A 67 8.74 13.59 -13.58
CA ASP A 67 9.26 12.27 -13.36
C ASP A 67 10.05 12.19 -12.07
N ALA A 68 9.95 11.02 -11.39
CA ALA A 68 10.73 10.78 -10.19
C ALA A 68 12.23 10.80 -10.52
N THR A 69 13.02 11.26 -9.58
CA THR A 69 14.49 11.27 -9.66
C THR A 69 15.08 10.68 -8.38
N LYS A 70 16.27 10.12 -8.49
CA LYS A 70 17.01 9.60 -7.32
C LYS A 70 17.46 10.68 -6.33
N TYR A 71 17.50 11.93 -6.73
CA TYR A 71 17.93 13.05 -5.88
C TYR A 71 16.74 13.66 -5.14
N SER A 72 16.67 13.47 -3.83
CA SER A 72 15.54 13.90 -2.98
C SER A 72 15.28 15.41 -3.00
N TYR A 73 16.32 16.24 -3.13
CA TYR A 73 16.17 17.71 -3.22
C TYR A 73 15.52 18.14 -4.53
N LEU A 74 15.86 17.48 -5.65
CA LEU A 74 15.23 17.75 -6.95
C LEU A 74 13.76 17.34 -6.97
N LEU A 75 13.41 16.23 -6.30
CA LEU A 75 12.02 15.85 -6.13
C LEU A 75 11.22 16.95 -5.44
N LYS A 76 11.73 17.49 -4.34
CA LYS A 76 11.06 18.56 -3.61
C LYS A 76 10.93 19.85 -4.45
N LEU A 77 11.97 20.24 -5.19
CA LEU A 77 11.90 21.41 -6.08
C LEU A 77 10.89 21.23 -7.21
N ARG A 78 10.86 20.08 -7.86
CA ARG A 78 9.89 19.76 -8.91
C ARG A 78 8.46 19.77 -8.37
N GLU A 79 8.23 19.30 -7.16
CA GLU A 79 6.92 19.29 -6.53
C GLU A 79 6.40 20.69 -6.20
N ILE A 80 7.28 21.70 -5.92
CA ILE A 80 6.83 23.08 -5.70
C ILE A 80 6.03 23.60 -6.91
N SER A 81 6.57 23.44 -8.12
CA SER A 81 5.92 23.93 -9.33
C SER A 81 4.57 23.23 -9.58
N TYR A 82 4.46 21.96 -9.25
CA TYR A 82 3.21 21.21 -9.30
C TYR A 82 2.19 21.76 -8.29
N VAL A 83 2.59 21.96 -7.04
CA VAL A 83 1.72 22.50 -5.97
C VAL A 83 1.22 23.91 -6.29
N LEU A 84 2.09 24.76 -6.87
CA LEU A 84 1.70 26.11 -7.29
C LEU A 84 0.70 26.08 -8.47
N ARG A 85 0.83 25.14 -9.40
CA ARG A 85 -0.16 24.93 -10.46
C ARG A 85 -1.48 24.42 -9.88
N ALA A 86 -1.41 23.41 -8.99
CA ALA A 86 -2.58 22.88 -8.31
C ALA A 86 -3.37 23.97 -7.59
N ARG A 87 -2.68 24.89 -6.88
CA ARG A 87 -3.30 26.00 -6.16
C ARG A 87 -4.19 26.90 -7.04
N ARG A 88 -3.88 27.02 -8.34
CA ARG A 88 -4.66 27.86 -9.28
C ARG A 88 -5.98 27.24 -9.69
N ILE A 89 -6.06 25.91 -9.70
CA ILE A 89 -7.21 25.15 -10.17
C ILE A 89 -7.98 24.46 -9.03
N LEU A 90 -7.45 24.50 -7.80
CA LEU A 90 -8.11 23.87 -6.65
C LEU A 90 -9.48 24.50 -6.41
N PRO A 91 -10.56 23.72 -6.42
CA PRO A 91 -11.89 24.22 -6.07
C PRO A 91 -11.98 24.51 -4.57
N GLU A 92 -13.00 25.24 -4.18
CA GLU A 92 -13.39 25.31 -2.76
C GLU A 92 -13.80 23.94 -2.26
N ALA A 93 -13.35 23.60 -1.05
CA ALA A 93 -13.64 22.32 -0.42
C ALA A 93 -13.94 22.47 1.08
N ASP A 94 -14.61 21.50 1.65
CA ASP A 94 -14.75 21.36 3.10
C ASP A 94 -13.50 20.68 3.67
N ILE A 95 -12.97 19.69 2.93
CA ILE A 95 -11.76 18.93 3.28
C ILE A 95 -10.80 18.92 2.08
N LEU A 96 -9.54 19.26 2.34
CA LEU A 96 -8.44 19.10 1.40
C LEU A 96 -7.52 17.99 1.90
N VAL A 97 -7.62 16.81 1.29
CA VAL A 97 -6.64 15.73 1.49
C VAL A 97 -5.43 15.98 0.62
N THR A 98 -4.22 15.85 1.17
CA THR A 98 -3.01 16.04 0.35
C THR A 98 -1.91 15.04 0.67
N HIS A 99 -1.24 14.58 -0.40
CA HIS A 99 -0.03 13.75 -0.37
C HIS A 99 1.23 14.57 -0.74
N ALA A 100 1.03 15.80 -1.20
CA ALA A 100 2.11 16.66 -1.65
C ALA A 100 2.80 17.34 -0.46
N PHE A 101 4.14 17.24 -0.40
CA PHE A 101 4.96 17.77 0.69
C PHE A 101 4.73 19.27 0.94
N TRP A 102 4.61 20.09 -0.12
CA TRP A 102 4.51 21.54 0.00
C TRP A 102 3.09 22.06 0.21
N ALA A 103 2.06 21.26 -0.09
CA ALA A 103 0.69 21.73 -0.04
C ALA A 103 0.26 22.25 1.36
N PRO A 104 0.60 21.58 2.49
CA PRO A 104 0.22 22.07 3.82
C PRO A 104 0.86 23.42 4.19
N LEU A 105 1.92 23.82 3.48
CA LEU A 105 2.62 25.09 3.72
C LEU A 105 2.06 26.24 2.87
N PHE A 106 1.59 25.93 1.66
CA PHE A 106 1.19 26.94 0.69
C PHE A 106 -0.32 27.15 0.58
N PHE A 107 -1.13 26.28 1.15
CA PHE A 107 -2.58 26.39 1.04
C PHE A 107 -3.19 26.97 2.31
N PRO A 108 -3.95 28.09 2.21
CA PRO A 108 -4.72 28.60 3.32
C PRO A 108 -5.98 27.75 3.54
N ALA A 109 -6.18 27.32 4.78
CA ALA A 109 -7.33 26.50 5.17
C ALA A 109 -8.67 27.25 4.99
N GLU A 110 -8.65 28.58 5.12
CA GLU A 110 -9.84 29.43 4.97
C GLU A 110 -10.45 29.31 3.55
N LYS A 111 -9.61 29.05 2.54
CA LYS A 111 -10.03 28.94 1.14
C LYS A 111 -10.32 27.50 0.70
N PHE A 112 -9.52 26.53 1.19
CA PHE A 112 -9.53 25.16 0.66
C PHE A 112 -10.01 24.13 1.67
N GLY A 113 -10.57 24.57 2.80
CA GLY A 113 -11.11 23.73 3.85
C GLY A 113 -10.07 23.16 4.81
N LYS A 114 -10.47 22.23 5.67
CA LYS A 114 -9.57 21.59 6.63
C LYS A 114 -8.49 20.80 5.90
N ILE A 115 -7.23 21.09 6.20
CA ILE A 115 -6.08 20.42 5.56
C ILE A 115 -5.85 19.08 6.25
N TYR A 116 -6.04 18.01 5.50
CA TYR A 116 -5.87 16.63 5.92
C TYR A 116 -4.65 16.03 5.19
N VAL A 117 -3.57 15.80 5.92
CA VAL A 117 -2.31 15.33 5.33
C VAL A 117 -2.23 13.82 5.43
N HIS A 118 -2.11 13.14 4.31
CA HIS A 118 -1.77 11.74 4.27
C HIS A 118 -0.26 11.51 4.41
N VAL A 119 0.16 10.91 5.50
CA VAL A 119 1.56 10.58 5.81
C VAL A 119 1.85 9.14 5.37
N GLY A 120 1.85 8.90 4.06
CA GLY A 120 2.04 7.57 3.47
C GLY A 120 3.50 7.07 3.49
N ARG A 121 4.44 7.87 3.98
CA ARG A 121 5.86 7.50 4.11
C ARG A 121 6.35 7.76 5.53
N TYR A 122 7.35 6.99 5.96
CA TYR A 122 7.97 7.20 7.27
C TYR A 122 8.47 8.64 7.40
N PRO A 123 8.06 9.39 8.44
CA PRO A 123 8.40 10.80 8.60
C PRO A 123 9.91 11.00 8.85
N LYS A 124 10.43 12.16 8.37
CA LYS A 124 11.85 12.51 8.43
C LYS A 124 12.06 13.96 8.93
N GLY A 125 11.25 14.42 9.88
CA GLY A 125 11.34 15.76 10.47
C GLY A 125 10.40 16.80 9.84
N GLN A 126 9.74 16.47 8.72
CA GLN A 126 8.90 17.44 7.99
C GLN A 126 7.56 17.75 8.66
N LEU A 127 7.02 16.85 9.49
CA LEU A 127 5.69 17.05 10.08
C LEU A 127 5.63 18.25 11.02
N ARG A 128 6.77 18.64 11.60
CA ARG A 128 6.91 19.87 12.42
C ARG A 128 6.59 21.15 11.66
N LEU A 129 6.68 21.12 10.32
CA LEU A 129 6.37 22.26 9.47
C LEU A 129 4.85 22.38 9.23
N TYR A 130 4.08 21.33 9.39
CA TYR A 130 2.66 21.26 9.05
C TYR A 130 1.74 21.75 10.19
N LYS A 131 2.06 22.94 10.71
CA LYS A 131 1.33 23.56 11.83
C LYS A 131 -0.14 23.85 11.51
N LYS A 132 -0.45 24.10 10.23
CA LYS A 132 -1.81 24.40 9.76
C LYS A 132 -2.62 23.17 9.38
N ALA A 133 -2.01 21.97 9.36
CA ALA A 133 -2.74 20.75 9.10
C ALA A 133 -3.69 20.44 10.26
N SER A 134 -4.95 20.20 9.93
CA SER A 134 -5.97 19.83 10.90
C SER A 134 -5.83 18.38 11.34
N CYS A 135 -5.31 17.51 10.46
CA CYS A 135 -5.06 16.11 10.74
C CYS A 135 -3.84 15.61 9.95
N LEU A 136 -3.11 14.66 10.53
CA LEU A 136 -2.02 13.90 9.94
C LEU A 136 -2.43 12.42 9.96
N GLN A 137 -2.97 11.92 8.86
CA GLN A 137 -3.39 10.53 8.79
C GLN A 137 -2.22 9.63 8.34
N THR A 138 -2.10 8.48 8.97
CA THR A 138 -1.07 7.46 8.72
C THR A 138 -1.71 6.13 8.36
N PRO A 139 -1.06 5.29 7.51
CA PRO A 139 -1.65 4.02 7.11
C PRO A 139 -1.47 2.89 8.13
N SER A 140 -0.62 3.06 9.13
CA SER A 140 -0.30 2.04 10.12
C SER A 140 0.08 2.65 11.47
N GLU A 141 -0.04 1.88 12.54
CA GLU A 141 0.41 2.28 13.88
C GLU A 141 1.93 2.52 13.93
N PHE A 142 2.70 1.80 13.13
CA PHE A 142 4.14 2.03 12.99
C PHE A 142 4.47 3.44 12.51
N VAL A 143 3.76 3.93 11.49
CA VAL A 143 3.95 5.30 10.98
C VAL A 143 3.33 6.32 11.94
N SER A 144 2.22 5.99 12.61
CA SER A 144 1.56 6.81 13.61
C SER A 144 2.48 7.11 14.79
N ALA A 145 3.10 6.08 15.35
CA ALA A 145 4.05 6.23 16.44
C ALA A 145 5.25 7.14 16.05
N ALA A 146 5.76 6.97 14.82
CA ALA A 146 6.85 7.80 14.30
C ALA A 146 6.40 9.26 14.08
N ALA A 147 5.18 9.47 13.58
CA ALA A 147 4.59 10.80 13.38
C ALA A 147 4.35 11.52 14.72
N SER A 148 3.77 10.83 15.69
CA SER A 148 3.51 11.38 17.03
C SER A 148 4.81 11.77 17.75
N LYS A 149 5.86 10.94 17.62
CA LYS A 149 7.19 11.24 18.19
C LYS A 149 7.83 12.49 17.58
N GLU A 150 7.52 12.78 16.30
CA GLU A 150 8.05 13.97 15.61
C GLU A 150 7.34 15.26 16.06
N LEU A 151 6.10 15.17 16.52
CA LEU A 151 5.28 16.32 16.88
C LEU A 151 5.48 16.73 18.36
N LYS A 152 5.34 18.03 18.62
CA LYS A 152 5.45 18.58 20.00
C LYS A 152 4.14 18.44 20.79
N ASP A 153 3.02 18.28 20.10
CA ASP A 153 1.67 18.15 20.67
C ASP A 153 1.31 16.71 21.08
N GLY A 154 2.32 15.83 21.17
CA GLY A 154 2.11 14.43 21.56
C GLY A 154 1.31 13.61 20.56
N GLY A 155 1.05 14.15 19.35
CA GLY A 155 0.35 13.43 18.28
C GLY A 155 -1.18 13.55 18.34
N GLU A 156 -1.74 14.51 19.05
CA GLU A 156 -3.21 14.72 19.13
C GLU A 156 -3.90 14.80 17.76
N ARG A 157 -3.16 15.29 16.73
CA ARG A 157 -3.64 15.42 15.35
C ARG A 157 -3.34 14.20 14.49
N VAL A 158 -2.68 13.16 15.03
CA VAL A 158 -2.37 11.95 14.29
C VAL A 158 -3.55 11.00 14.34
N ARG A 159 -3.91 10.42 13.18
CA ARG A 159 -4.95 9.41 13.06
C ARG A 159 -4.44 8.23 12.26
N THR A 160 -4.67 7.03 12.74
CA THR A 160 -4.35 5.80 12.01
C THR A 160 -5.61 5.29 11.30
N ILE A 161 -5.61 5.39 9.97
CA ILE A 161 -6.63 4.78 9.11
C ILE A 161 -5.88 4.03 8.01
N PRO A 162 -6.04 2.70 7.88
CA PRO A 162 -5.28 1.90 6.94
C PRO A 162 -5.66 2.18 5.48
N TYR A 163 -4.86 1.68 4.55
CA TYR A 163 -5.28 1.60 3.16
C TYR A 163 -6.42 0.59 3.00
N PRO A 164 -7.40 0.88 2.16
CA PRO A 164 -8.39 -0.11 1.75
C PRO A 164 -7.78 -1.08 0.74
N LEU A 165 -8.43 -2.23 0.58
CA LEU A 165 -8.24 -3.07 -0.60
C LEU A 165 -8.61 -2.28 -1.85
N PRO A 166 -7.78 -2.30 -2.91
CA PRO A 166 -8.03 -1.53 -4.12
C PRO A 166 -9.11 -2.15 -5.04
N PHE A 167 -9.68 -3.28 -4.66
CA PHE A 167 -10.71 -4.01 -5.41
C PHE A 167 -11.75 -4.63 -4.46
N SER A 168 -12.91 -4.97 -5.02
CA SER A 168 -13.96 -5.68 -4.30
C SER A 168 -13.54 -7.13 -4.03
N LEU A 169 -13.87 -7.62 -2.83
CA LEU A 169 -13.66 -9.03 -2.52
C LEU A 169 -14.53 -9.91 -3.44
N PRO A 170 -14.03 -11.10 -3.84
CA PRO A 170 -14.82 -12.01 -4.66
C PRO A 170 -16.02 -12.52 -3.86
N GLU A 171 -17.24 -12.32 -4.39
CA GLU A 171 -18.50 -12.76 -3.76
C GLU A 171 -18.56 -14.28 -3.61
N SER A 172 -18.01 -15.02 -4.58
CA SER A 172 -17.94 -16.48 -4.57
C SER A 172 -16.83 -17.05 -3.68
N GLY A 173 -16.11 -16.20 -2.94
CA GLY A 173 -14.90 -16.61 -2.23
C GLY A 173 -13.71 -16.84 -3.19
N PHE A 174 -12.80 -17.70 -2.79
CA PHE A 174 -11.61 -18.07 -3.55
C PHE A 174 -11.46 -19.60 -3.61
N PRO A 175 -10.72 -20.18 -4.56
CA PRO A 175 -10.44 -21.60 -4.60
C PRO A 175 -9.76 -22.06 -3.31
N ARG A 176 -10.10 -23.26 -2.82
CA ARG A 176 -9.40 -23.84 -1.68
C ARG A 176 -7.90 -23.92 -1.95
N LEU A 177 -7.08 -23.85 -0.92
CA LEU A 177 -5.62 -23.91 -1.09
C LEU A 177 -5.19 -25.24 -1.74
N GLU A 178 -5.84 -26.34 -1.37
CA GLU A 178 -5.58 -27.69 -1.92
C GLU A 178 -5.87 -27.80 -3.42
N ASP A 179 -6.84 -27.04 -3.93
CA ASP A 179 -7.23 -27.02 -5.34
C ASP A 179 -6.32 -26.13 -6.21
N ARG A 180 -5.44 -25.33 -5.58
CA ARG A 180 -4.51 -24.44 -6.28
C ARG A 180 -3.22 -25.17 -6.65
N PRO A 181 -2.56 -24.74 -7.74
CA PRO A 181 -1.18 -25.15 -7.98
C PRO A 181 -0.28 -24.95 -6.77
N LYS A 182 0.71 -25.81 -6.57
CA LYS A 182 1.76 -25.64 -5.55
C LYS A 182 2.67 -24.47 -5.95
N ARG A 183 2.22 -23.27 -5.64
CA ARG A 183 2.84 -22.03 -6.08
C ARG A 183 3.07 -21.08 -4.91
N VAL A 184 4.30 -20.58 -4.84
CA VAL A 184 4.71 -19.43 -4.04
C VAL A 184 4.74 -18.20 -4.95
N LEU A 185 4.18 -17.11 -4.49
CA LEU A 185 4.09 -15.86 -5.24
C LEU A 185 4.76 -14.71 -4.48
N TYR A 186 5.53 -13.93 -5.19
CA TYR A 186 5.93 -12.57 -4.82
C TYR A 186 5.30 -11.59 -5.81
N ALA A 187 4.66 -10.53 -5.32
CA ALA A 187 4.18 -9.42 -6.14
C ALA A 187 4.59 -8.09 -5.51
N GLY A 188 5.36 -7.30 -6.26
CA GLY A 188 5.89 -6.02 -5.78
C GLY A 188 7.07 -5.55 -6.62
N ARG A 189 7.54 -4.32 -6.37
CA ARG A 189 8.72 -3.79 -7.07
C ARG A 189 9.94 -4.72 -6.89
N ILE A 190 10.59 -5.09 -7.99
CA ILE A 190 11.84 -5.83 -7.94
C ILE A 190 12.97 -4.83 -7.67
N HIS A 191 13.22 -4.61 -6.37
CA HIS A 191 14.17 -3.64 -5.87
C HIS A 191 14.95 -4.24 -4.68
N PRO A 192 16.23 -3.92 -4.47
CA PRO A 192 17.01 -4.48 -3.37
C PRO A 192 16.32 -4.40 -1.99
N GLU A 193 15.68 -3.26 -1.68
CA GLU A 193 14.97 -3.06 -0.41
C GLU A 193 13.77 -4.00 -0.20
N LYS A 194 13.27 -4.63 -1.27
CA LYS A 194 12.14 -5.58 -1.20
C LYS A 194 12.57 -7.03 -0.92
N GLY A 195 13.87 -7.27 -0.79
CA GLY A 195 14.40 -8.56 -0.35
C GLY A 195 14.24 -9.69 -1.36
N VAL A 196 14.00 -9.38 -2.65
CA VAL A 196 13.81 -10.41 -3.69
C VAL A 196 15.04 -11.28 -3.86
N LEU A 197 16.25 -10.72 -3.67
CA LEU A 197 17.49 -11.49 -3.72
C LEU A 197 17.54 -12.53 -2.59
N ASN A 198 17.14 -12.13 -1.37
CA ASN A 198 17.06 -13.06 -0.23
C ASN A 198 16.02 -14.16 -0.49
N LEU A 199 14.90 -13.84 -1.18
CA LEU A 199 13.90 -14.85 -1.55
C LEU A 199 14.47 -15.88 -2.52
N VAL A 200 15.13 -15.42 -3.57
CA VAL A 200 15.77 -16.30 -4.57
C VAL A 200 16.86 -17.15 -3.89
N GLY A 201 17.71 -16.54 -3.06
CA GLY A 201 18.74 -17.27 -2.31
C GLY A 201 18.15 -18.32 -1.36
N ALA A 202 17.12 -17.96 -0.59
CA ALA A 202 16.41 -18.90 0.30
C ALA A 202 15.75 -20.05 -0.47
N TRP A 203 15.12 -19.75 -1.62
CA TRP A 203 14.51 -20.74 -2.49
C TRP A 203 15.51 -21.78 -3.00
N LYS A 204 16.66 -21.34 -3.50
CA LYS A 204 17.74 -22.23 -3.98
C LYS A 204 18.31 -23.15 -2.91
N LYS A 205 18.27 -22.74 -1.65
CA LYS A 205 18.70 -23.55 -0.50
C LYS A 205 17.66 -24.59 -0.05
N LEU A 206 16.44 -24.58 -0.62
CA LEU A 206 15.45 -25.61 -0.34
C LEU A 206 15.86 -26.96 -0.91
N PRO A 207 15.42 -28.08 -0.31
CA PRO A 207 15.59 -29.41 -0.90
C PRO A 207 15.07 -29.47 -2.34
N GLU A 208 15.79 -30.16 -3.20
CA GLU A 208 15.43 -30.30 -4.63
C GLU A 208 14.03 -30.91 -4.81
N SER A 209 13.66 -31.86 -3.96
CA SER A 209 12.32 -32.46 -3.97
C SER A 209 11.21 -31.41 -3.83
N LEU A 210 11.38 -30.42 -2.95
CA LEU A 210 10.43 -29.34 -2.78
C LEU A 210 10.41 -28.40 -3.98
N ARG A 211 11.59 -28.08 -4.54
CA ARG A 211 11.68 -27.20 -5.72
C ARG A 211 11.15 -27.84 -7.01
N ASN A 212 11.15 -29.16 -7.10
CA ASN A 212 10.56 -29.92 -8.19
C ASN A 212 9.02 -29.99 -8.07
N GLU A 213 8.49 -29.87 -6.85
CA GLU A 213 7.06 -29.95 -6.58
C GLU A 213 6.39 -28.57 -6.58
N TRP A 214 7.10 -27.53 -6.13
CA TRP A 214 6.62 -26.15 -6.00
C TRP A 214 7.29 -25.22 -6.99
N GLY A 215 6.54 -24.21 -7.48
CA GLY A 215 7.06 -23.13 -8.31
C GLY A 215 7.07 -21.80 -7.57
N LEU A 216 8.13 -21.01 -7.74
CA LEU A 216 8.21 -19.62 -7.29
C LEU A 216 7.92 -18.69 -8.46
N ARG A 217 6.90 -17.85 -8.34
CA ARG A 217 6.61 -16.74 -9.27
C ARG A 217 6.96 -15.40 -8.66
N ILE A 218 7.61 -14.55 -9.45
CA ILE A 218 8.02 -13.20 -9.08
C ILE A 218 7.45 -12.23 -10.09
N ILE A 219 6.56 -11.34 -9.64
CA ILE A 219 5.85 -10.36 -10.46
C ILE A 219 6.18 -8.96 -10.00
N GLY A 220 6.56 -8.08 -10.93
CA GLY A 220 6.65 -6.67 -10.62
C GLY A 220 7.66 -5.88 -11.44
N PRO A 221 7.56 -4.55 -11.38
CA PRO A 221 8.43 -3.70 -12.15
C PRO A 221 9.86 -3.72 -11.61
N TRP A 222 10.80 -3.91 -12.52
CA TRP A 222 12.23 -3.91 -12.24
C TRP A 222 12.95 -2.68 -12.80
N ARG A 223 12.35 -1.98 -13.78
CA ARG A 223 12.94 -0.78 -14.40
C ARG A 223 12.96 0.40 -13.42
N GLN A 224 14.00 1.23 -13.49
CA GLN A 224 14.17 2.37 -12.58
C GLN A 224 13.08 3.44 -12.73
N ASP A 225 12.59 3.68 -13.94
CA ASP A 225 11.50 4.62 -14.22
C ASP A 225 10.16 4.17 -13.61
N GLN A 226 10.03 2.87 -13.32
CA GLN A 226 8.90 2.26 -12.64
C GLN A 226 9.16 2.01 -11.15
N GLY A 227 10.27 2.52 -10.62
CA GLY A 227 10.67 2.37 -9.21
C GLY A 227 11.34 1.05 -8.86
N GLY A 228 11.74 0.25 -9.84
CA GLY A 228 12.54 -0.97 -9.66
C GLY A 228 14.03 -0.70 -9.45
N GLY A 229 14.80 -1.75 -9.19
CA GLY A 229 16.25 -1.71 -8.94
C GLY A 229 17.11 -1.48 -10.19
N GLY A 230 16.50 -1.56 -11.38
CA GLY A 230 17.19 -1.38 -12.66
C GLY A 230 17.77 -2.67 -13.25
N SER A 231 18.29 -2.56 -14.48
CA SER A 231 18.75 -3.70 -15.27
C SER A 231 19.86 -4.50 -14.59
N SER A 232 20.84 -3.82 -13.99
CA SER A 232 21.97 -4.51 -13.31
C SER A 232 21.48 -5.42 -12.18
N PHE A 233 20.56 -4.96 -11.36
CA PHE A 233 19.99 -5.77 -10.28
C PHE A 233 19.13 -6.92 -10.82
N PHE A 234 18.35 -6.65 -11.86
CA PHE A 234 17.49 -7.68 -12.46
C PHE A 234 18.32 -8.77 -13.16
N GLU A 235 19.40 -8.42 -13.87
CA GLU A 235 20.31 -9.39 -14.46
C GLU A 235 21.07 -10.21 -13.39
N GLN A 236 21.39 -9.60 -12.24
CA GLN A 236 21.93 -10.35 -11.10
C GLN A 236 20.94 -11.43 -10.63
N LEU A 237 19.66 -11.08 -10.47
CA LEU A 237 18.62 -12.04 -10.09
C LEU A 237 18.46 -13.15 -11.11
N LYS A 238 18.45 -12.83 -12.42
CA LYS A 238 18.32 -13.82 -13.49
C LYS A 238 19.40 -14.87 -13.53
N LYS A 239 20.63 -14.52 -13.12
CA LYS A 239 21.74 -15.49 -13.04
C LYS A 239 21.52 -16.56 -11.97
N GLU A 240 20.66 -16.27 -10.99
CA GLU A 240 20.36 -17.16 -9.88
C GLU A 240 19.14 -18.07 -10.12
N VAL A 241 18.47 -17.93 -11.28
CA VAL A 241 17.21 -18.65 -11.61
C VAL A 241 17.48 -20.05 -12.12
N ASP A 242 16.70 -21.01 -11.64
CA ASP A 242 16.56 -22.35 -12.21
C ASP A 242 15.12 -22.55 -12.75
N SER A 243 14.78 -23.73 -13.23
CA SER A 243 13.47 -24.04 -13.83
C SER A 243 12.29 -23.93 -12.85
N SER A 244 12.55 -23.83 -11.53
CA SER A 244 11.52 -23.69 -10.51
C SER A 244 11.17 -22.24 -10.19
N ILE A 245 11.89 -21.25 -10.76
CA ILE A 245 11.68 -19.81 -10.53
C ILE A 245 11.28 -19.15 -11.85
N GLU A 246 10.15 -18.46 -11.87
CA GLU A 246 9.62 -17.74 -13.02
C GLU A 246 9.49 -16.24 -12.71
N PHE A 247 10.13 -15.38 -13.54
CA PHE A 247 9.88 -13.94 -13.55
C PHE A 247 8.80 -13.62 -14.59
N LEU A 248 7.75 -12.96 -14.16
CA LEU A 248 6.70 -12.46 -15.05
C LEU A 248 6.88 -10.97 -15.32
N GLU A 249 6.38 -10.52 -16.45
CA GLU A 249 6.28 -9.09 -16.74
C GLU A 249 5.39 -8.39 -15.71
N PRO A 250 5.62 -7.08 -15.45
CA PRO A 250 4.81 -6.33 -14.49
C PRO A 250 3.32 -6.34 -14.86
N ILE A 251 2.49 -6.72 -13.91
CA ILE A 251 1.03 -6.68 -14.05
C ILE A 251 0.51 -5.45 -13.31
N PHE A 252 -0.07 -4.51 -14.07
CA PHE A 252 -0.69 -3.29 -13.52
C PHE A 252 -2.22 -3.38 -13.45
N SER A 253 -2.81 -4.32 -14.16
CA SER A 253 -4.23 -4.64 -14.09
C SER A 253 -4.55 -5.34 -12.77
N GLU A 254 -5.41 -4.73 -11.95
CA GLU A 254 -5.84 -5.31 -10.67
C GLU A 254 -6.53 -6.65 -10.85
N LYS A 255 -7.35 -6.78 -11.90
CA LYS A 255 -8.05 -8.03 -12.24
C LYS A 255 -7.07 -9.15 -12.56
N GLU A 256 -6.06 -8.88 -13.39
CA GLU A 256 -5.05 -9.88 -13.76
C GLU A 256 -4.16 -10.26 -12.59
N LEU A 257 -3.78 -9.27 -11.76
CA LEU A 257 -2.98 -9.51 -10.56
C LEU A 257 -3.76 -10.35 -9.53
N MET A 258 -5.06 -10.10 -9.38
CA MET A 258 -5.94 -10.90 -8.54
C MET A 258 -5.98 -12.37 -8.99
N GLU A 259 -6.00 -12.64 -10.30
CA GLU A 259 -5.96 -14.01 -10.81
C GLU A 259 -4.63 -14.71 -10.47
N GLU A 260 -3.51 -14.00 -10.40
CA GLU A 260 -2.26 -14.60 -9.94
C GLU A 260 -2.27 -14.85 -8.42
N TYR A 261 -2.86 -13.97 -7.61
CA TYR A 261 -3.08 -14.24 -6.18
C TYR A 261 -3.96 -15.49 -5.96
N LYS A 262 -5.08 -15.63 -6.68
CA LYS A 262 -5.98 -16.79 -6.56
C LYS A 262 -5.31 -18.13 -6.91
N LYS A 263 -4.28 -18.12 -7.75
CA LYS A 263 -3.52 -19.31 -8.14
C LYS A 263 -2.39 -19.65 -7.17
N ALA A 264 -2.03 -18.75 -6.26
CA ALA A 264 -0.94 -18.98 -5.31
C ALA A 264 -1.48 -19.56 -4.00
N ARG A 265 -0.75 -20.50 -3.40
CA ARG A 265 -1.02 -20.99 -2.04
C ARG A 265 -0.36 -20.08 -1.00
N ILE A 266 0.88 -19.71 -1.23
CA ILE A 266 1.71 -18.92 -0.32
C ILE A 266 2.11 -17.63 -1.01
N PHE A 267 1.98 -16.51 -0.31
CA PHE A 267 2.47 -15.22 -0.74
C PHE A 267 3.66 -14.80 0.14
N VAL A 268 4.82 -14.57 -0.48
CA VAL A 268 6.02 -14.18 0.26
C VAL A 268 6.35 -12.71 0.01
N TYR A 269 6.51 -11.94 1.08
CA TYR A 269 6.87 -10.52 0.99
C TYR A 269 8.07 -10.21 1.90
N PRO A 270 9.30 -10.45 1.43
CA PRO A 270 10.51 -10.47 2.25
C PRO A 270 11.18 -9.09 2.34
N SER A 271 10.39 -8.00 2.41
CA SER A 271 10.90 -6.63 2.45
C SER A 271 11.86 -6.42 3.62
N ILE A 272 13.01 -5.80 3.34
CA ILE A 272 14.02 -5.40 4.34
C ILE A 272 14.00 -3.89 4.59
N ALA A 273 13.02 -3.20 4.03
CA ALA A 273 12.89 -1.75 4.08
C ALA A 273 12.30 -1.26 5.40
N SER A 274 13.07 -1.26 6.49
CA SER A 274 12.61 -0.94 7.85
C SER A 274 11.86 0.40 8.01
N LYS A 275 12.16 1.39 7.17
CA LYS A 275 11.46 2.68 7.09
C LYS A 275 10.81 2.93 5.73
N GLY A 276 11.04 2.05 4.78
CA GLY A 276 10.49 2.12 3.42
C GLY A 276 9.16 1.41 3.28
N GLU A 277 8.92 0.40 4.12
CA GLU A 277 7.62 -0.28 4.22
C GLU A 277 6.76 0.38 5.29
N THR A 278 5.60 0.90 4.88
CA THR A 278 4.72 1.64 5.77
C THR A 278 3.39 0.97 6.03
N PHE A 279 3.03 -0.05 5.21
CA PHE A 279 1.78 -0.79 5.38
C PHE A 279 1.86 -2.20 4.77
N GLY A 280 2.23 -2.33 3.49
CA GLY A 280 2.31 -3.63 2.79
C GLY A 280 1.00 -4.01 2.08
N LEU A 281 0.45 -3.10 1.26
CA LEU A 281 -0.83 -3.32 0.56
C LEU A 281 -0.85 -4.63 -0.24
N ALA A 282 0.25 -5.02 -0.90
CA ALA A 282 0.33 -6.28 -1.64
C ALA A 282 0.13 -7.53 -0.77
N VAL A 283 0.52 -7.47 0.51
CA VAL A 283 0.25 -8.56 1.47
C VAL A 283 -1.25 -8.66 1.73
N LEU A 284 -1.91 -7.53 1.96
CA LEU A 284 -3.35 -7.47 2.17
C LEU A 284 -4.13 -7.93 0.93
N GLU A 285 -3.68 -7.54 -0.28
CA GLU A 285 -4.24 -8.01 -1.55
C GLU A 285 -4.16 -9.55 -1.65
N ALA A 286 -3.03 -10.15 -1.33
CA ALA A 286 -2.86 -11.60 -1.33
C ALA A 286 -3.72 -12.30 -0.28
N MET A 287 -3.80 -11.74 0.94
CA MET A 287 -4.69 -12.24 2.00
C MET A 287 -6.16 -12.23 1.55
N SER A 288 -6.59 -11.21 0.83
CA SER A 288 -7.96 -11.11 0.32
C SER A 288 -8.32 -12.17 -0.73
N CYS A 289 -7.32 -12.86 -1.25
CA CYS A 289 -7.47 -14.03 -2.12
C CYS A 289 -7.19 -15.35 -1.38
N GLY A 290 -7.08 -15.33 -0.05
CA GLY A 290 -6.84 -16.51 0.78
C GLY A 290 -5.44 -17.12 0.64
N CYS A 291 -4.45 -16.36 0.16
CA CYS A 291 -3.07 -16.81 0.21
C CYS A 291 -2.58 -16.82 1.65
N VAL A 292 -1.72 -17.78 2.00
CA VAL A 292 -0.99 -17.80 3.27
C VAL A 292 0.18 -16.81 3.18
N PRO A 293 0.16 -15.68 3.91
CA PRO A 293 1.25 -14.71 3.84
C PRO A 293 2.44 -15.15 4.70
N LEU A 294 3.65 -15.05 4.12
CA LEU A 294 4.92 -15.12 4.82
C LEU A 294 5.64 -13.78 4.62
N VAL A 295 5.79 -13.01 5.69
CA VAL A 295 6.36 -11.66 5.64
C VAL A 295 7.58 -11.53 6.55
N SER A 296 8.40 -10.52 6.33
CA SER A 296 9.44 -10.10 7.27
C SER A 296 8.84 -9.56 8.58
N SER A 297 9.60 -9.57 9.67
CA SER A 297 9.17 -9.06 10.98
C SER A 297 9.21 -7.52 11.07
N LEU A 298 8.82 -6.83 9.99
CA LEU A 298 8.71 -5.37 9.98
C LEU A 298 7.49 -4.91 10.78
N PRO A 299 7.61 -3.84 11.59
CA PRO A 299 6.52 -3.38 12.47
C PRO A 299 5.24 -2.96 11.75
N CYS A 300 5.29 -2.59 10.47
CA CYS A 300 4.10 -2.23 9.70
C CYS A 300 3.13 -3.41 9.47
N PHE A 301 3.58 -4.65 9.65
CA PHE A 301 2.75 -5.84 9.57
C PHE A 301 2.09 -6.23 10.89
N ASP A 302 2.47 -5.59 12.00
CA ASP A 302 1.88 -5.85 13.33
C ASP A 302 0.37 -5.51 13.34
N ASP A 303 -0.05 -4.59 12.49
CA ASP A 303 -1.45 -4.14 12.41
C ASP A 303 -2.41 -5.24 11.92
N PHE A 304 -1.93 -6.22 11.13
CA PHE A 304 -2.81 -7.20 10.49
C PHE A 304 -2.26 -8.62 10.35
N ILE A 305 -0.99 -8.89 10.64
CA ILE A 305 -0.41 -10.25 10.62
C ILE A 305 -0.21 -10.77 12.04
N ARG A 306 -0.91 -11.86 12.36
CA ARG A 306 -0.77 -12.63 13.60
C ARG A 306 -0.10 -13.96 13.27
N PRO A 307 1.18 -14.17 13.71
CA PRO A 307 1.93 -15.38 13.38
C PRO A 307 1.23 -16.67 13.84
N GLY A 308 1.11 -17.64 12.91
CA GLY A 308 0.44 -18.92 13.16
C GLY A 308 -1.09 -18.89 13.09
N GLU A 309 -1.71 -17.71 13.08
CA GLU A 309 -3.16 -17.54 12.99
C GLU A 309 -3.61 -17.19 11.57
N ASN A 310 -3.09 -16.09 10.99
CA ASN A 310 -3.47 -15.59 9.68
C ASN A 310 -2.27 -15.33 8.75
N GLY A 311 -1.07 -15.78 9.14
CA GLY A 311 0.15 -15.62 8.38
C GLY A 311 1.37 -16.05 9.17
N TYR A 312 2.54 -15.84 8.58
CA TYR A 312 3.81 -16.20 9.19
C TYR A 312 4.82 -15.07 9.03
N ARG A 313 5.83 -15.05 9.90
CA ARG A 313 6.91 -14.07 9.88
C ARG A 313 8.26 -14.75 9.94
N PHE A 314 9.25 -14.16 9.28
CA PHE A 314 10.65 -14.53 9.43
C PHE A 314 11.48 -13.32 9.89
N ASP A 315 12.60 -13.58 10.56
CA ASP A 315 13.48 -12.51 11.03
C ASP A 315 14.44 -12.05 9.92
N GLU A 316 14.10 -10.93 9.30
CA GLU A 316 14.92 -10.27 8.26
C GLU A 316 16.17 -9.58 8.82
N ARG A 317 16.28 -9.42 10.15
CA ARG A 317 17.40 -8.78 10.83
C ARG A 317 18.44 -9.77 11.34
N SER A 318 18.16 -11.06 11.21
CA SER A 318 19.15 -12.09 11.57
C SER A 318 20.44 -11.90 10.76
N ASN A 319 21.55 -12.42 11.27
CA ASN A 319 22.82 -12.43 10.53
C ASN A 319 22.74 -13.24 9.22
N PHE A 320 21.73 -14.10 9.11
CA PHE A 320 21.48 -14.98 7.97
C PHE A 320 20.01 -14.93 7.55
N PRO A 321 19.52 -13.79 6.98
CA PRO A 321 18.10 -13.62 6.66
C PRO A 321 17.60 -14.62 5.61
N GLU A 322 18.44 -15.08 4.71
CA GLU A 322 18.10 -16.15 3.75
C GLU A 322 17.81 -17.48 4.44
N ASP A 323 18.56 -17.81 5.49
CA ASP A 323 18.40 -19.10 6.19
C ASP A 323 17.13 -19.09 7.05
N THR A 324 16.80 -17.97 7.71
CA THR A 324 15.52 -17.83 8.42
C THR A 324 14.34 -17.90 7.47
N LEU A 325 14.41 -17.23 6.34
CA LEU A 325 13.37 -17.29 5.30
C LEU A 325 13.25 -18.72 4.72
N LYS A 326 14.40 -19.37 4.43
CA LYS A 326 14.43 -20.76 3.96
C LYS A 326 13.78 -21.74 4.95
N GLN A 327 14.05 -21.61 6.24
CA GLN A 327 13.45 -22.46 7.27
C GLN A 327 11.94 -22.33 7.30
N CYS A 328 11.40 -21.08 7.27
CA CYS A 328 9.99 -20.84 7.23
C CYS A 328 9.34 -21.38 5.94
N LEU A 329 9.98 -21.15 4.78
CA LEU A 329 9.51 -21.70 3.51
C LEU A 329 9.50 -23.23 3.54
N GLN A 330 10.58 -23.87 3.98
CA GLN A 330 10.69 -25.33 4.04
C GLN A 330 9.57 -25.91 4.91
N SER A 331 9.28 -25.34 6.06
CA SER A 331 8.19 -25.76 6.93
C SER A 331 6.85 -25.67 6.22
N LEU A 332 6.54 -24.52 5.61
CA LEU A 332 5.26 -24.26 4.93
C LEU A 332 5.06 -25.12 3.67
N LEU A 333 6.13 -25.38 2.92
CA LEU A 333 6.07 -26.22 1.71
C LEU A 333 5.94 -27.71 2.01
N SER A 334 6.45 -28.15 3.17
CA SER A 334 6.39 -29.55 3.63
C SER A 334 5.06 -29.88 4.33
N ASP A 335 4.38 -28.88 4.87
CA ASP A 335 3.08 -29.07 5.53
C ASP A 335 1.99 -29.09 4.48
N SER A 336 1.37 -30.27 4.30
CA SER A 336 0.25 -30.45 3.38
C SER A 336 -1.10 -30.18 4.02
N SER A 337 -1.16 -29.88 5.34
CA SER A 337 -2.40 -29.62 6.04
C SER A 337 -2.91 -28.21 5.72
N ASP A 338 -4.19 -28.10 5.37
CA ASP A 338 -4.88 -26.80 5.38
C ASP A 338 -5.11 -26.41 6.84
N SER A 339 -4.18 -25.61 7.38
CA SER A 339 -4.24 -25.12 8.76
C SER A 339 -5.32 -24.05 8.99
N GLY A 340 -6.11 -23.70 7.97
CA GLY A 340 -7.08 -22.60 8.02
C GLY A 340 -6.45 -21.20 8.00
N VAL A 341 -5.12 -21.10 7.93
CA VAL A 341 -4.41 -19.79 7.93
C VAL A 341 -4.82 -18.94 6.73
N GLY A 342 -4.99 -19.54 5.55
CA GLY A 342 -5.46 -18.82 4.36
C GLY A 342 -6.88 -18.28 4.52
N GLN A 343 -7.78 -19.04 5.17
CA GLN A 343 -9.12 -18.57 5.50
C GLN A 343 -9.08 -17.42 6.51
N ASN A 344 -8.29 -17.54 7.56
CA ASN A 344 -8.13 -16.47 8.56
C ASN A 344 -7.50 -15.21 7.97
N ALA A 345 -6.59 -15.37 7.00
CA ALA A 345 -6.03 -14.24 6.24
C ALA A 345 -7.13 -13.50 5.46
N PHE A 346 -8.00 -14.24 4.79
CA PHE A 346 -9.16 -13.68 4.08
C PHE A 346 -10.14 -12.97 5.03
N GLU A 347 -10.47 -13.58 6.17
CA GLU A 347 -11.35 -12.95 7.17
C GLU A 347 -10.76 -11.63 7.66
N THR A 348 -9.45 -11.60 7.96
CA THR A 348 -8.74 -10.37 8.32
C THR A 348 -8.82 -9.32 7.22
N ALA A 349 -8.67 -9.70 5.95
CA ALA A 349 -8.71 -8.77 4.83
C ALA A 349 -10.09 -8.10 4.66
N LYS A 350 -11.17 -8.70 5.15
CA LYS A 350 -12.52 -8.11 5.12
C LYS A 350 -12.62 -6.80 5.90
N ASP A 351 -11.81 -6.60 6.93
CA ASP A 351 -11.81 -5.37 7.73
C ASP A 351 -11.23 -4.18 6.95
N TYR A 352 -10.60 -4.46 5.81
CA TYR A 352 -9.97 -3.49 4.93
C TYR A 352 -10.77 -3.24 3.64
N ARG A 353 -12.02 -3.64 3.60
CA ARG A 353 -12.92 -3.30 2.48
C ARG A 353 -13.06 -1.79 2.35
N VAL A 354 -13.15 -1.35 1.10
CA VAL A 354 -13.14 0.08 0.78
C VAL A 354 -14.28 0.85 1.45
N ASP A 355 -15.48 0.26 1.55
CA ASP A 355 -16.64 0.88 2.20
C ASP A 355 -16.41 1.12 3.71
N GLY A 356 -15.86 0.12 4.41
CA GLY A 356 -15.53 0.22 5.83
C GLY A 356 -14.43 1.23 6.11
N VAL A 357 -13.36 1.21 5.30
CA VAL A 357 -12.26 2.18 5.44
C VAL A 357 -12.72 3.59 5.08
N ALA A 358 -13.51 3.76 4.00
CA ALA A 358 -14.07 5.05 3.60
C ALA A 358 -14.97 5.64 4.70
N ALA A 359 -15.79 4.82 5.36
CA ALA A 359 -16.62 5.26 6.48
C ALA A 359 -15.79 5.82 7.65
N ARG A 360 -14.60 5.23 7.93
CA ARG A 360 -13.67 5.75 8.96
C ARG A 360 -13.11 7.13 8.57
N PHE A 361 -12.75 7.34 7.30
CA PHE A 361 -12.32 8.65 6.80
C PHE A 361 -13.45 9.68 6.87
N ILE A 362 -14.66 9.31 6.46
CA ILE A 362 -15.85 10.20 6.49
C ILE A 362 -16.14 10.63 7.93
N ALA A 363 -16.11 9.69 8.89
CA ALA A 363 -16.31 10.00 10.31
C ALA A 363 -15.26 10.97 10.85
N ASP A 364 -13.99 10.80 10.46
CA ASP A 364 -12.90 11.70 10.85
C ASP A 364 -13.06 13.10 10.21
N PHE A 365 -13.47 13.17 8.94
CA PHE A 365 -13.79 14.43 8.26
C PHE A 365 -14.94 15.18 8.91
N GLU A 366 -16.03 14.48 9.28
CA GLU A 366 -17.17 15.05 9.98
C GLU A 366 -16.77 15.59 11.35
N ALA A 367 -15.96 14.86 12.10
CA ALA A 367 -15.44 15.31 13.38
C ALA A 367 -14.61 16.59 13.26
N LEU A 368 -13.75 16.70 12.22
CA LEU A 368 -12.97 17.91 11.94
C LEU A 368 -13.82 19.12 11.58
N LEU A 369 -15.01 18.90 11.00
CA LEU A 369 -15.98 19.94 10.64
C LEU A 369 -16.93 20.29 11.78
N GLY A 370 -16.82 19.64 12.95
CA GLY A 370 -17.71 19.84 14.09
C GLY A 370 -19.13 19.30 13.86
N ARG A 371 -19.32 18.40 12.87
CA ARG A 371 -20.59 17.74 12.59
C ARG A 371 -20.75 16.54 13.54
N LYS A 372 -21.84 16.46 14.29
CA LYS A 372 -22.14 15.29 15.14
C LYS A 372 -22.45 14.10 14.24
N ASN A 373 -21.77 12.98 14.46
CA ASN A 373 -22.03 11.71 13.78
C ASN A 373 -23.50 11.28 14.00
N SER A 374 -24.22 11.07 12.91
CA SER A 374 -25.53 10.42 12.90
C SER A 374 -25.44 8.89 12.92
N SER A 375 -24.23 8.32 12.85
CA SER A 375 -23.99 6.87 12.96
C SER A 375 -22.60 6.62 13.53
N CYS A 376 -22.54 6.08 14.76
CA CYS A 376 -21.29 5.63 15.40
C CYS A 376 -20.78 4.37 14.69
N PRO A 377 -19.58 4.36 14.11
CA PRO A 377 -18.96 3.11 13.72
C PRO A 377 -18.52 2.34 14.98
N PRO A 378 -18.45 1.01 14.93
CA PRO A 378 -18.08 0.19 16.09
C PRO A 378 -16.67 0.58 16.60
N LYS A 379 -16.56 0.63 17.92
CA LYS A 379 -15.31 0.86 18.65
C LYS A 379 -14.25 -0.15 18.23
N ASN A 380 -13.01 0.34 18.19
CA ASN A 380 -11.77 -0.41 18.06
C ASN A 380 -11.89 -1.90 18.41
N ILE A 381 -11.81 -2.76 17.41
CA ILE A 381 -11.45 -4.18 17.58
C ILE A 381 -9.92 -4.27 17.53
N LEU A 382 -9.27 -3.66 18.49
CA LEU A 382 -7.94 -4.06 18.93
C LEU A 382 -8.12 -4.52 20.36
N GLY A 383 -8.20 -5.85 20.50
CA GLY A 383 -8.29 -6.49 21.80
C GLY A 383 -7.14 -6.01 22.68
N SER A 384 -7.48 -5.43 23.81
CA SER A 384 -6.58 -5.31 24.96
C SER A 384 -6.15 -6.72 25.35
N VAL A 385 -4.92 -7.08 25.00
CA VAL A 385 -4.23 -8.22 25.62
C VAL A 385 -3.76 -7.70 26.98
N GLY A 386 -4.42 -8.19 28.05
CA GLY A 386 -3.93 -8.13 29.41
C GLY A 386 -2.82 -9.14 29.63
#